data_4d6d9fa95af9b9cebd05d2876f50bc44
#
_entry.id   4d6d9fa95af9b9cebd05d2876f50bc44
#
_cell.length_a   1.000
_cell.length_b   1.000
_cell.length_c   1.000
_cell.angle_alpha   90.00
_cell.angle_beta   90.00
_cell.angle_gamma   90.00
#
_symmetry.space_group_name_H-M   'P 1'
#
loop_
_entity.id
_entity.type
_entity.pdbx_description
1 polymer ?
#
loop_
_entity_poly.entity_id
_entity_poly.type
_entity_poly.pdbx_seq_one_letter_code
_entity_poly.pdbx_strand_id
1 'polypeptide(L)'
;LGIDEVRAAFPEVSRWVLLGHSMGGAMAASYAHEHPAGLDGLVIWDSRPAESATLVDVQYPVWHIHRATPDGQPPPKFAKYRELFPVSSTWVPLPGGNHMQFGSFVGGTYEEEWAARIGPAEQHDLVVTATLNALLAME
;
A
#
# COMPACT_ATOMS: atom_id res chain seq x y z
N LEU A 1 -6.04 -16.31 3.63
CA LEU A 1 -6.34 -15.05 4.32
C LEU A 1 -7.84 -15.06 4.64
N GLY A 2 -8.25 -14.74 5.87
CA GLY A 2 -9.66 -14.70 6.29
C GLY A 2 -10.46 -13.51 5.73
N ILE A 3 -10.11 -12.99 4.55
CA ILE A 3 -10.75 -11.81 3.94
C ILE A 3 -12.18 -12.16 3.52
N ASP A 4 -12.38 -13.31 2.88
CA ASP A 4 -13.72 -13.74 2.45
C ASP A 4 -14.63 -14.07 3.63
N GLU A 5 -14.07 -14.62 4.71
CA GLU A 5 -14.79 -14.87 5.97
C GLU A 5 -15.24 -13.54 6.61
N VAL A 6 -14.39 -12.52 6.63
CA VAL A 6 -14.75 -11.18 7.11
C VAL A 6 -15.85 -10.58 6.22
N ARG A 7 -15.71 -10.63 4.90
CA ARG A 7 -16.73 -10.12 3.97
C ARG A 7 -18.06 -10.83 4.13
N ALA A 8 -18.04 -12.15 4.32
CA ALA A 8 -19.25 -12.95 4.57
C ALA A 8 -19.90 -12.63 5.92
N ALA A 9 -19.13 -12.23 6.93
CA ALA A 9 -19.64 -11.86 8.24
C ALA A 9 -20.32 -10.48 8.27
N PHE A 10 -20.08 -9.63 7.24
CA PHE A 10 -20.65 -8.27 7.12
C PHE A 10 -21.37 -8.08 5.79
N PRO A 11 -22.46 -8.82 5.53
CA PRO A 11 -23.16 -8.79 4.23
C PRO A 11 -23.81 -7.44 3.90
N GLU A 12 -24.02 -6.59 4.90
CA GLU A 12 -24.52 -5.23 4.74
C GLU A 12 -23.47 -4.24 4.18
N VAL A 13 -22.16 -4.60 4.25
CA VAL A 13 -21.08 -3.78 3.71
C VAL A 13 -20.97 -4.06 2.21
N SER A 14 -21.30 -3.07 1.41
CA SER A 14 -21.34 -3.19 -0.06
C SER A 14 -20.03 -2.78 -0.74
N ARG A 15 -19.14 -2.08 -0.03
CA ARG A 15 -17.88 -1.58 -0.59
C ARG A 15 -16.69 -2.02 0.25
N TRP A 16 -15.68 -2.55 -0.41
CA TRP A 16 -14.51 -3.12 0.24
C TRP A 16 -13.22 -2.58 -0.36
N VAL A 17 -12.45 -1.88 0.45
CA VAL A 17 -11.08 -1.48 0.14
C VAL A 17 -10.13 -2.30 1.01
N LEU A 18 -9.15 -2.92 0.38
CA LEU A 18 -8.12 -3.67 1.08
C LEU A 18 -6.89 -2.80 1.26
N LEU A 19 -6.28 -2.87 2.45
CA LEU A 19 -5.08 -2.11 2.77
C LEU A 19 -4.05 -3.01 3.45
N GLY A 20 -2.77 -2.83 3.14
CA GLY A 20 -1.70 -3.56 3.78
C GLY A 20 -0.35 -2.87 3.72
N HIS A 21 0.43 -3.03 4.81
CA HIS A 21 1.80 -2.55 4.92
C HIS A 21 2.79 -3.71 4.82
N SER A 22 3.91 -3.50 4.15
CA SER A 22 5.02 -4.45 4.10
C SER A 22 4.56 -5.85 3.65
N MET A 23 4.78 -6.89 4.44
CA MET A 23 4.28 -8.23 4.17
C MET A 23 2.74 -8.26 4.03
N GLY A 24 2.02 -7.51 4.86
CA GLY A 24 0.56 -7.35 4.73
C GLY A 24 0.16 -6.74 3.38
N GLY A 25 0.95 -5.82 2.86
CA GLY A 25 0.75 -5.23 1.52
C GLY A 25 0.97 -6.25 0.39
N ALA A 26 1.99 -7.11 0.51
CA ALA A 26 2.21 -8.19 -0.45
C ALA A 26 1.08 -9.23 -0.40
N MET A 27 0.56 -9.55 0.79
CA MET A 27 -0.57 -10.47 0.95
C MET A 27 -1.88 -9.87 0.41
N ALA A 28 -2.10 -8.57 0.63
CA ALA A 28 -3.24 -7.85 0.06
C ALA A 28 -3.16 -7.85 -1.48
N ALA A 29 -1.97 -7.65 -2.05
CA ALA A 29 -1.75 -7.74 -3.48
C ALA A 29 -2.01 -9.14 -4.04
N SER A 30 -1.60 -10.20 -3.33
CA SER A 30 -1.90 -11.58 -3.74
C SER A 30 -3.41 -11.86 -3.76
N TYR A 31 -4.14 -11.41 -2.75
CA TYR A 31 -5.60 -11.51 -2.75
C TYR A 31 -6.23 -10.74 -3.92
N ALA A 32 -5.75 -9.51 -4.16
CA ALA A 32 -6.23 -8.66 -5.26
C ALA A 32 -5.97 -9.28 -6.63
N HIS A 33 -4.84 -9.95 -6.82
CA HIS A 33 -4.51 -10.71 -8.04
C HIS A 33 -5.52 -11.82 -8.33
N GLU A 34 -5.93 -12.54 -7.29
CA GLU A 34 -6.94 -13.62 -7.40
C GLU A 34 -8.37 -13.08 -7.58
N HIS A 35 -8.60 -11.80 -7.22
CA HIS A 35 -9.91 -11.15 -7.26
C HIS A 35 -9.86 -9.81 -8.02
N PRO A 36 -9.54 -9.81 -9.33
CA PRO A 36 -9.24 -8.59 -10.10
C PRO A 36 -10.44 -7.63 -10.25
N ALA A 37 -11.65 -8.08 -9.92
CA ALA A 37 -12.87 -7.28 -9.92
C ALA A 37 -13.67 -7.41 -8.61
N GLY A 38 -13.07 -7.95 -7.56
CA GLY A 38 -13.76 -8.31 -6.31
C GLY A 38 -13.70 -7.27 -5.20
N LEU A 39 -13.00 -6.14 -5.42
CA LEU A 39 -12.82 -5.05 -4.46
C LEU A 39 -13.24 -3.72 -5.11
N ASP A 40 -13.41 -2.70 -4.28
CA ASP A 40 -13.61 -1.31 -4.71
C ASP A 40 -12.31 -0.51 -4.72
N GLY A 41 -11.24 -1.05 -4.14
CA GLY A 41 -9.93 -0.45 -4.15
C GLY A 41 -8.88 -1.24 -3.39
N LEU A 42 -7.63 -0.88 -3.65
CA LEU A 42 -6.45 -1.43 -2.97
C LEU A 42 -5.49 -0.30 -2.60
N VAL A 43 -5.07 -0.26 -1.35
CA VAL A 43 -4.04 0.67 -0.86
C VAL A 43 -2.86 -0.12 -0.33
N ILE A 44 -1.71 0.06 -0.92
CA ILE A 44 -0.47 -0.60 -0.53
C ILE A 44 0.45 0.42 0.14
N TRP A 45 0.81 0.15 1.39
CA TRP A 45 1.78 0.93 2.13
C TRP A 45 3.16 0.29 2.03
N ASP A 46 4.04 0.96 1.32
CA ASP A 46 5.48 0.67 1.22
C ASP A 46 5.82 -0.81 0.99
N SER A 47 5.08 -1.43 0.06
CA SER A 47 5.19 -2.84 -0.29
C SER A 47 5.07 -3.05 -1.80
N ARG A 48 5.03 -4.30 -2.22
CA ARG A 48 4.89 -4.67 -3.64
C ARG A 48 4.17 -6.00 -3.80
N PRO A 49 3.54 -6.24 -4.95
CA PRO A 49 3.10 -7.57 -5.32
C PRO A 49 4.30 -8.50 -5.56
N ALA A 50 4.07 -9.80 -5.47
CA ALA A 50 5.00 -10.80 -5.97
C ALA A 50 4.99 -10.80 -7.51
N GLU A 51 6.10 -11.19 -8.14
CA GLU A 51 6.17 -11.29 -9.62
C GLU A 51 5.16 -12.31 -10.18
N SER A 52 4.80 -13.32 -9.39
CA SER A 52 3.78 -14.32 -9.74
C SER A 52 2.35 -13.87 -9.46
N ALA A 53 2.14 -12.71 -8.85
CA ALA A 53 0.84 -12.18 -8.44
C ALA A 53 0.75 -10.68 -8.78
N THR A 54 0.93 -10.35 -10.07
CA THR A 54 0.88 -8.97 -10.55
C THR A 54 -0.51 -8.37 -10.42
N LEU A 55 -0.59 -7.06 -10.31
CA LEU A 55 -1.85 -6.32 -10.21
C LEU A 55 -2.31 -5.71 -11.54
N VAL A 56 -1.63 -6.01 -12.65
CA VAL A 56 -1.86 -5.35 -13.95
C VAL A 56 -3.30 -5.48 -14.46
N ASP A 57 -3.99 -6.56 -14.08
CA ASP A 57 -5.33 -6.89 -14.54
C ASP A 57 -6.45 -6.45 -13.57
N VAL A 58 -6.12 -5.87 -12.40
CA VAL A 58 -7.16 -5.42 -11.47
C VAL A 58 -7.93 -4.23 -12.05
N GLN A 59 -9.26 -4.20 -11.81
CA GLN A 59 -10.20 -3.27 -12.45
C GLN A 59 -10.62 -2.10 -11.54
N TYR A 60 -10.11 -2.06 -10.32
CA TYR A 60 -10.38 -1.03 -9.32
C TYR A 60 -9.15 -0.16 -9.07
N PRO A 61 -9.30 1.03 -8.48
CA PRO A 61 -8.18 1.92 -8.17
C PRO A 61 -7.14 1.25 -7.25
N VAL A 62 -5.87 1.40 -7.61
CA VAL A 62 -4.72 0.95 -6.80
C VAL A 62 -3.87 2.16 -6.43
N TRP A 63 -3.66 2.32 -5.13
CA TRP A 63 -2.80 3.37 -4.57
C TRP A 63 -1.59 2.75 -3.89
N HIS A 64 -0.42 3.28 -4.20
CA HIS A 64 0.84 2.90 -3.56
C HIS A 64 1.41 4.11 -2.82
N ILE A 65 1.29 4.09 -1.48
CA ILE A 65 1.84 5.11 -0.59
C ILE A 65 3.17 4.58 -0.09
N HIS A 66 4.27 5.27 -0.40
CA HIS A 66 5.60 4.73 -0.18
C HIS A 66 6.57 5.76 0.40
N ARG A 67 7.57 5.27 1.12
CA ARG A 67 8.69 6.11 1.55
C ARG A 67 9.41 6.71 0.35
N ALA A 68 9.97 7.88 0.56
CA ALA A 68 10.78 8.56 -0.44
C ALA A 68 11.94 9.30 0.24
N THR A 69 13.00 9.54 -0.51
CA THR A 69 14.08 10.45 -0.10
C THR A 69 13.52 11.87 0.15
N PRO A 70 14.24 12.76 0.82
CA PRO A 70 13.75 14.11 1.09
C PRO A 70 13.37 14.91 -0.16
N ASP A 71 13.96 14.59 -1.31
CA ASP A 71 13.63 15.16 -2.62
C ASP A 71 12.53 14.39 -3.37
N GLY A 72 11.85 13.46 -2.70
CA GLY A 72 10.68 12.75 -3.20
C GLY A 72 10.97 11.55 -4.10
N GLN A 73 12.22 11.09 -4.20
CA GLN A 73 12.56 9.93 -5.01
C GLN A 73 12.23 8.61 -4.28
N PRO A 74 11.56 7.67 -4.93
CA PRO A 74 11.31 6.35 -4.36
C PRO A 74 12.61 5.55 -4.21
N PRO A 75 12.61 4.48 -3.39
CA PRO A 75 13.70 3.52 -3.41
C PRO A 75 13.95 3.01 -4.84
N PRO A 76 15.22 2.88 -5.29
CA PRO A 76 15.53 2.45 -6.67
C PRO A 76 14.84 1.15 -7.08
N LYS A 77 14.66 0.22 -6.14
CA LYS A 77 13.93 -1.04 -6.37
C LYS A 77 12.46 -0.84 -6.77
N PHE A 78 11.82 0.27 -6.40
CA PHE A 78 10.41 0.52 -6.73
C PHE A 78 10.20 0.84 -8.21
N ALA A 79 11.21 1.36 -8.90
CA ALA A 79 11.14 1.54 -10.36
C ALA A 79 10.85 0.21 -11.06
N LYS A 80 11.54 -0.87 -10.64
CA LYS A 80 11.31 -2.23 -11.15
C LYS A 80 9.91 -2.76 -10.81
N TYR A 81 9.39 -2.41 -9.63
CA TYR A 81 8.08 -2.92 -9.20
C TYR A 81 6.89 -2.23 -9.87
N ARG A 82 7.10 -1.07 -10.50
CA ARG A 82 6.03 -0.36 -11.22
C ARG A 82 5.35 -1.22 -12.28
N GLU A 83 6.11 -2.08 -12.93
CA GLU A 83 5.59 -3.00 -13.96
C GLU A 83 4.61 -4.05 -13.41
N LEU A 84 4.58 -4.26 -12.10
CA LEU A 84 3.68 -5.19 -11.43
C LEU A 84 2.34 -4.57 -11.04
N PHE A 85 2.19 -3.27 -11.25
CA PHE A 85 0.98 -2.51 -10.91
C PHE A 85 0.22 -2.09 -12.18
N PRO A 86 -1.09 -1.83 -12.08
CA PRO A 86 -1.83 -1.20 -13.18
C PRO A 86 -1.18 0.12 -13.60
N VAL A 87 -1.19 0.42 -14.88
CA VAL A 87 -0.68 1.70 -15.41
C VAL A 87 -1.41 2.90 -14.78
N SER A 88 -2.68 2.73 -14.42
CA SER A 88 -3.52 3.72 -13.76
C SER A 88 -3.25 3.92 -12.26
N SER A 89 -2.31 3.16 -11.67
CA SER A 89 -2.02 3.26 -10.23
C SER A 89 -1.54 4.65 -9.83
N THR A 90 -2.03 5.12 -8.69
CA THR A 90 -1.57 6.36 -8.07
C THR A 90 -0.41 6.07 -7.12
N TRP A 91 0.72 6.74 -7.32
CA TRP A 91 1.91 6.62 -6.49
C TRP A 91 2.11 7.87 -5.67
N VAL A 92 2.10 7.73 -4.34
CA VAL A 92 2.21 8.83 -3.38
C VAL A 92 3.50 8.69 -2.59
N PRO A 93 4.52 9.51 -2.89
CA PRO A 93 5.75 9.53 -2.10
C PRO A 93 5.53 10.22 -0.75
N LEU A 94 6.18 9.71 0.30
CA LEU A 94 6.29 10.35 1.61
C LEU A 94 7.74 10.82 1.79
N PRO A 95 8.05 12.08 1.43
CA PRO A 95 9.42 12.58 1.46
C PRO A 95 10.02 12.54 2.86
N GLY A 96 11.22 11.98 2.98
CA GLY A 96 11.93 11.85 4.24
C GLY A 96 11.44 10.74 5.17
N GLY A 97 10.41 10.01 4.79
CA GLY A 97 9.92 8.85 5.52
C GLY A 97 10.78 7.60 5.37
N ASN A 98 10.52 6.59 6.19
CA ASN A 98 11.13 5.28 6.08
C ASN A 98 10.09 4.16 6.24
N HIS A 99 10.52 2.90 6.08
CA HIS A 99 9.65 1.74 6.11
C HIS A 99 8.98 1.50 7.47
N MET A 100 9.76 1.54 8.53
CA MET A 100 9.29 1.17 9.87
C MET A 100 8.31 2.20 10.46
N GLN A 101 8.40 3.46 10.04
CA GLN A 101 7.50 4.52 10.53
C GLN A 101 6.11 4.52 9.88
N PHE A 102 5.77 3.52 9.05
CA PHE A 102 4.37 3.29 8.65
C PHE A 102 3.51 2.72 9.78
N GLY A 103 4.10 2.25 10.86
CA GLY A 103 3.42 1.72 12.02
C GLY A 103 4.17 2.01 13.31
N SER A 104 3.53 1.71 14.45
CA SER A 104 4.11 1.85 15.79
C SER A 104 4.77 0.55 16.22
N PHE A 105 5.86 0.18 15.56
CA PHE A 105 6.59 -1.04 15.87
C PHE A 105 7.59 -0.82 16.99
N VAL A 106 7.66 -1.77 17.92
CA VAL A 106 8.67 -1.81 18.99
C VAL A 106 9.69 -2.91 18.65
N GLY A 107 10.90 -2.48 18.36
CA GLY A 107 11.94 -3.38 17.85
C GLY A 107 11.71 -3.75 16.38
N GLY A 108 12.61 -4.52 15.82
CA GLY A 108 12.51 -4.98 14.45
C GLY A 108 13.91 -5.19 13.87
N THR A 109 13.98 -6.01 12.83
CA THR A 109 15.23 -6.33 12.12
C THR A 109 15.23 -5.82 10.68
N TYR A 110 14.26 -4.94 10.31
CA TYR A 110 14.23 -4.36 8.98
C TYR A 110 15.40 -3.39 8.79
N GLU A 111 16.20 -3.65 7.77
CA GLU A 111 17.30 -2.78 7.38
C GLU A 111 16.77 -1.68 6.46
N GLU A 112 16.74 -0.45 6.98
CA GLU A 112 16.31 0.73 6.23
C GLU A 112 17.38 1.15 5.22
N GLU A 113 16.97 1.54 4.00
CA GLU A 113 17.88 2.10 3.01
C GLU A 113 18.43 3.47 3.42
N TRP A 114 17.68 4.20 4.26
CA TRP A 114 18.10 5.49 4.85
C TRP A 114 17.41 5.75 6.17
N ALA A 115 18.03 6.56 7.00
CA ALA A 115 17.41 7.06 8.23
C ALA A 115 16.28 8.03 7.88
N ALA A 116 15.15 7.94 8.59
CA ALA A 116 14.06 8.90 8.43
C ALA A 116 14.54 10.34 8.69
N ARG A 117 14.02 11.28 7.92
CA ARG A 117 14.26 12.72 8.04
C ARG A 117 13.09 13.47 8.67
N ILE A 118 11.96 12.76 8.83
CA ILE A 118 10.76 13.21 9.53
C ILE A 118 10.50 12.30 10.72
N GLY A 119 9.80 12.81 11.73
CA GLY A 119 9.43 12.02 12.90
C GLY A 119 8.30 11.04 12.63
N PRO A 120 8.11 10.02 13.51
CA PRO A 120 7.02 9.05 13.36
C PRO A 120 5.63 9.69 13.31
N ALA A 121 5.37 10.68 14.16
CA ALA A 121 4.08 11.38 14.18
C ALA A 121 3.80 12.10 12.84
N GLU A 122 4.78 12.81 12.31
CA GLU A 122 4.67 13.49 11.02
C GLU A 122 4.44 12.50 9.87
N GLN A 123 5.16 11.37 9.86
CA GLN A 123 4.94 10.35 8.85
C GLN A 123 3.54 9.73 8.98
N HIS A 124 3.05 9.47 10.18
CA HIS A 124 1.69 8.97 10.40
C HIS A 124 0.64 9.94 9.84
N ASP A 125 0.78 11.25 10.09
CA ASP A 125 -0.13 12.27 9.56
C ASP A 125 -0.15 12.28 8.02
N LEU A 126 1.02 12.15 7.40
CA LEU A 126 1.13 12.04 5.94
C LEU A 126 0.50 10.75 5.40
N VAL A 127 0.73 9.61 6.04
CA VAL A 127 0.11 8.31 5.68
C VAL A 127 -1.41 8.38 5.79
N VAL A 128 -1.92 8.93 6.90
CA VAL A 128 -3.37 9.10 7.11
C VAL A 128 -3.96 9.99 6.03
N THR A 129 -3.36 11.15 5.78
CA THR A 129 -3.82 12.08 4.75
C THR A 129 -3.84 11.43 3.36
N ALA A 130 -2.77 10.75 2.98
CA ALA A 130 -2.70 10.06 1.68
C ALA A 130 -3.73 8.92 1.57
N THR A 131 -3.95 8.19 2.66
CA THR A 131 -4.94 7.11 2.71
C THR A 131 -6.37 7.64 2.63
N LEU A 132 -6.69 8.72 3.33
CA LEU A 132 -8.01 9.37 3.23
C LEU A 132 -8.27 9.88 1.80
N ASN A 133 -7.27 10.49 1.16
CA ASN A 133 -7.38 10.91 -0.23
C ASN A 133 -7.63 9.72 -1.18
N ALA A 134 -6.97 8.59 -0.93
CA ALA A 134 -7.21 7.37 -1.70
C ALA A 134 -8.66 6.88 -1.54
N LEU A 135 -9.16 6.80 -0.30
CA LEU A 135 -10.53 6.35 0.00
C LEU A 135 -11.57 7.27 -0.63
N LEU A 136 -11.40 8.59 -0.51
CA LEU A 136 -12.30 9.57 -1.13
C LEU A 136 -12.31 9.48 -2.67
N ALA A 137 -11.16 9.17 -3.28
CA ALA A 137 -11.07 9.00 -4.73
C ALA A 137 -11.72 7.69 -5.23
N MET A 138 -12.04 6.77 -4.33
CA MET A 138 -12.71 5.50 -4.62
C MET A 138 -14.24 5.59 -4.39
N GLU A 139 -14.76 6.72 -3.88
CA GLU A 139 -16.21 6.95 -3.71
C GLU A 139 -16.91 7.17 -5.04
#